data_7ede4ea04be62227bd7d0d927bfa94fd
#
_entry.id   7ede4ea04be62227bd7d0d927bfa94fd
#
_cell.length_a   1.000
_cell.length_b   1.000
_cell.length_c   1.000
_cell.angle_alpha   90.00
_cell.angle_beta   90.00
_cell.angle_gamma   90.00
#
_symmetry.space_group_name_H-M   'P 1'
#
loop_
_entity.id
_entity.type
_entity.pdbx_description
1 polymer ?
#
loop_
_entity_poly.entity_id
_entity_poly.type
_entity_poly.pdbx_seq_one_letter_code
_entity_poly.pdbx_strand_id
1 'polypeptide(L)'
;SRCPLRMHVVDGEIKYVETDNTGDDNYDGLHQVRACLRGRSMRRRVYNPDRLKYPMKRVGARGEGKFERISWEEAFSRIAKLMKADRDANFIEKNEQGVTVNRWLSTGMLCASGASNETGMLTQKFARSLGMLAVDNQARV
;
A
#
# COMPACT_ATOMS: atom_id res chain seq x y z
N SER A 1 7.87 6.45 7.12
CA SER A 1 9.14 7.17 7.23
C SER A 1 9.55 7.68 5.86
N ARG A 2 9.84 8.98 5.75
CA ARG A 2 10.19 9.66 4.50
C ARG A 2 11.60 10.21 4.57
N CYS A 3 12.56 9.38 4.98
CA CYS A 3 13.95 9.79 5.06
C CYS A 3 14.51 9.98 3.64
N PRO A 4 15.23 11.07 3.37
CA PRO A 4 15.93 11.25 2.11
C PRO A 4 17.05 10.22 1.98
N LEU A 5 17.03 9.47 0.89
CA LEU A 5 17.99 8.42 0.59
C LEU A 5 18.62 8.68 -0.76
N ARG A 6 19.94 8.55 -0.85
CA ARG A 6 20.68 8.50 -2.11
C ARG A 6 20.96 7.05 -2.47
N MET A 7 20.54 6.64 -3.65
CA MET A 7 20.80 5.32 -4.18
C MET A 7 21.88 5.40 -5.26
N HIS A 8 22.97 4.67 -5.06
CA HIS A 8 24.04 4.56 -6.05
C HIS A 8 23.75 3.37 -6.96
N VAL A 9 23.43 3.69 -8.22
CA VAL A 9 23.02 2.71 -9.22
C VAL A 9 24.12 2.61 -10.27
N VAL A 10 24.59 1.38 -10.54
CA VAL A 10 25.55 1.07 -11.60
C VAL A 10 24.95 -0.06 -12.42
N ASP A 11 24.88 0.11 -13.74
CA ASP A 11 24.30 -0.86 -14.67
C ASP A 11 22.87 -1.32 -14.28
N GLY A 12 22.05 -0.37 -13.81
CA GLY A 12 20.68 -0.64 -13.40
C GLY A 12 20.54 -1.36 -12.03
N GLU A 13 21.65 -1.61 -11.34
CA GLU A 13 21.66 -2.27 -10.04
C GLU A 13 22.02 -1.29 -8.91
N ILE A 14 21.25 -1.28 -7.82
CA ILE A 14 21.57 -0.51 -6.62
C ILE A 14 22.79 -1.16 -5.94
N LYS A 15 23.91 -0.47 -5.91
CA LYS A 15 25.14 -0.95 -5.24
C LYS A 15 25.15 -0.65 -3.75
N TYR A 16 24.77 0.56 -3.36
CA TYR A 16 24.58 0.91 -1.95
C TYR A 16 23.57 2.06 -1.79
N VAL A 17 23.15 2.27 -0.54
CA VAL A 17 22.20 3.30 -0.15
C VAL A 17 22.75 4.07 1.04
N GLU A 18 22.71 5.39 0.96
CA GLU A 18 23.16 6.28 2.03
C GLU A 18 22.13 7.38 2.33
N THR A 19 22.41 8.24 3.30
CA THR A 19 21.63 9.46 3.52
C THR A 19 21.87 10.41 2.36
N ASP A 20 20.81 11.03 1.85
CA ASP A 20 20.94 12.11 0.88
C ASP A 20 21.39 13.39 1.59
N ASN A 21 22.62 13.81 1.30
CA ASN A 21 23.27 15.01 1.84
C ASN A 21 23.37 16.13 0.79
N THR A 22 22.61 16.06 -0.30
CA THR A 22 22.67 17.05 -1.38
C THR A 22 21.87 18.33 -1.11
N GLY A 23 21.09 18.34 -0.01
CA GLY A 23 20.36 19.54 0.40
C GLY A 23 21.29 20.56 1.09
N ASP A 24 20.88 21.81 1.07
CA ASP A 24 21.54 22.87 1.83
C ASP A 24 21.37 22.60 3.33
N ASP A 25 22.46 22.25 4.00
CA ASP A 25 22.50 21.94 5.44
C ASP A 25 22.50 23.22 6.32
N ASN A 26 22.32 24.40 5.74
CA ASN A 26 22.34 25.69 6.43
C ASN A 26 21.07 26.01 7.23
N TYR A 27 20.42 25.00 7.81
CA TYR A 27 19.42 25.22 8.82
C TYR A 27 20.08 25.40 10.18
N ASP A 28 20.27 26.65 10.58
CA ASP A 28 20.77 27.00 11.90
C ASP A 28 19.95 26.28 13.00
N GLY A 29 20.60 25.35 13.70
CA GLY A 29 20.04 24.65 14.84
C GLY A 29 19.17 23.43 14.54
N LEU A 30 18.96 23.04 13.30
CA LEU A 30 18.26 21.80 12.97
C LEU A 30 19.24 20.65 12.69
N HIS A 31 18.97 19.51 13.32
CA HIS A 31 19.72 18.30 13.05
C HIS A 31 19.41 17.78 11.65
N GLN A 32 20.43 17.43 10.89
CA GLN A 32 20.29 16.76 9.61
C GLN A 32 19.45 15.49 9.74
N VAL A 33 18.44 15.32 8.89
CA VAL A 33 17.63 14.10 8.83
C VAL A 33 18.46 12.98 8.22
N ARG A 34 18.99 12.11 9.05
CA ARG A 34 19.84 10.99 8.62
C ARG A 34 19.06 9.70 8.48
N ALA A 35 19.37 8.94 7.45
CA ALA A 35 18.84 7.61 7.27
C ALA A 35 19.37 6.67 8.35
N CYS A 36 18.47 5.98 9.05
CA CYS A 36 18.82 4.90 9.96
C CYS A 36 19.18 3.62 9.18
N LEU A 37 19.58 2.57 9.88
CA LEU A 37 19.92 1.27 9.28
C LEU A 37 18.78 0.70 8.41
N ARG A 38 17.51 0.94 8.73
CA ARG A 38 16.38 0.48 7.93
C ARG A 38 16.39 1.08 6.52
N GLY A 39 16.66 2.39 6.41
CA GLY A 39 16.81 3.05 5.12
C GLY A 39 18.03 2.56 4.35
N ARG A 40 19.18 2.49 5.03
CA ARG A 40 20.45 2.07 4.43
C ARG A 40 20.43 0.60 3.97
N SER A 41 19.65 -0.27 4.61
CA SER A 41 19.49 -1.68 4.24
C SER A 41 18.46 -1.92 3.13
N MET A 42 17.88 -0.87 2.54
CA MET A 42 16.81 -0.99 1.53
C MET A 42 17.23 -1.85 0.33
N ARG A 43 18.52 -1.82 -0.06
CA ARG A 43 19.05 -2.69 -1.12
C ARG A 43 18.77 -4.16 -0.85
N ARG A 44 18.97 -4.64 0.38
CA ARG A 44 18.69 -6.04 0.77
C ARG A 44 17.21 -6.37 0.62
N ARG A 45 16.33 -5.42 0.88
CA ARG A 45 14.88 -5.60 0.70
C ARG A 45 14.49 -5.66 -0.77
N VAL A 46 15.09 -4.81 -1.61
CA VAL A 46 14.81 -4.79 -3.06
C VAL A 46 15.22 -6.09 -3.72
N TYR A 47 16.40 -6.61 -3.37
CA TYR A 47 16.98 -7.81 -3.97
C TYR A 47 16.81 -9.08 -3.12
N ASN A 48 15.88 -9.07 -2.16
CA ASN A 48 15.59 -10.26 -1.38
C ASN A 48 15.01 -11.35 -2.31
N PRO A 49 15.58 -12.57 -2.33
CA PRO A 49 15.07 -13.68 -3.13
C PRO A 49 13.63 -14.05 -2.77
N ASP A 50 13.24 -13.89 -1.50
CA ASP A 50 11.88 -14.18 -1.00
C ASP A 50 10.88 -13.05 -1.27
N ARG A 51 11.29 -11.97 -1.95
CA ARG A 51 10.40 -10.88 -2.29
C ARG A 51 9.29 -11.35 -3.23
N LEU A 52 8.04 -11.13 -2.85
CA LEU A 52 6.89 -11.38 -3.71
C LEU A 52 6.95 -10.51 -4.97
N LYS A 53 6.98 -11.13 -6.13
CA LYS A 53 7.05 -10.47 -7.45
C LYS A 53 5.76 -10.63 -8.26
N TYR A 54 4.89 -11.53 -7.84
CA TYR A 54 3.68 -11.91 -8.54
C TYR A 54 2.55 -12.10 -7.54
N PRO A 55 1.28 -11.93 -7.95
CA PRO A 55 0.15 -12.27 -7.12
C PRO A 55 0.12 -13.77 -6.82
N MET A 56 -0.32 -14.09 -5.62
CA MET A 56 -0.42 -15.47 -5.16
C MET A 56 -1.81 -15.75 -4.61
N LYS A 57 -2.34 -16.91 -4.95
CA LYS A 57 -3.61 -17.41 -4.44
C LYS A 57 -3.36 -18.48 -3.39
N ARG A 58 -4.03 -18.39 -2.25
CA ARG A 58 -3.99 -19.45 -1.26
C ARG A 58 -4.74 -20.68 -1.77
N VAL A 59 -4.08 -21.84 -1.71
CA VAL A 59 -4.63 -23.14 -2.13
C VAL A 59 -4.82 -24.11 -0.96
N GLY A 60 -4.26 -23.82 0.19
CA GLY A 60 -4.44 -24.58 1.43
C GLY A 60 -5.46 -23.96 2.38
N ALA A 61 -5.70 -24.62 3.50
CA ALA A 61 -6.49 -24.09 4.61
C ALA A 61 -5.84 -22.83 5.20
N ARG A 62 -6.62 -22.05 5.93
CA ARG A 62 -6.11 -20.85 6.60
C ARG A 62 -5.06 -21.25 7.65
N GLY A 63 -3.87 -20.67 7.55
CA GLY A 63 -2.74 -20.96 8.44
C GLY A 63 -1.74 -21.99 7.87
N GLU A 64 -2.08 -22.76 6.84
CA GLU A 64 -1.14 -23.73 6.23
C GLU A 64 0.00 -23.09 5.44
N GLY A 65 -0.11 -21.81 5.06
CA GLY A 65 0.93 -21.11 4.30
C GLY A 65 1.11 -21.61 2.85
N LYS A 66 0.14 -22.36 2.31
CA LYS A 66 0.21 -22.90 0.94
C LYS A 66 -0.37 -21.90 -0.05
N PHE A 67 0.49 -21.45 -0.97
CA PHE A 67 0.14 -20.48 -2.02
C PHE A 67 0.65 -20.94 -3.37
N GLU A 68 -0.08 -20.62 -4.43
CA GLU A 68 0.36 -20.78 -5.81
C GLU A 68 0.37 -19.42 -6.53
N ARG A 69 1.31 -19.27 -7.47
CA ARG A 69 1.40 -18.08 -8.30
C ARG A 69 0.23 -18.05 -9.29
N ILE A 70 -0.38 -16.88 -9.45
CA ILE A 70 -1.39 -16.61 -10.46
C ILE A 70 -0.98 -15.41 -11.34
N SER A 71 -1.68 -15.19 -12.45
CA SER A 71 -1.48 -13.99 -13.26
C SER A 71 -2.10 -12.75 -12.60
N TRP A 72 -1.64 -11.57 -13.01
CA TRP A 72 -2.27 -10.31 -12.60
C TRP A 72 -3.71 -10.21 -13.10
N GLU A 73 -3.99 -10.71 -14.29
CA GLU A 73 -5.31 -10.73 -14.87
C GLU A 73 -6.29 -11.60 -14.06
N GLU A 74 -5.87 -12.80 -13.67
CA GLU A 74 -6.65 -13.66 -12.78
C GLU A 74 -6.91 -12.98 -11.43
N ALA A 75 -5.87 -12.38 -10.84
CA ALA A 75 -5.98 -11.68 -9.56
C ALA A 75 -7.00 -10.54 -9.64
N PHE A 76 -6.87 -9.64 -10.61
CA PHE A 76 -7.79 -8.52 -10.78
C PHE A 76 -9.21 -8.95 -11.10
N SER A 77 -9.39 -9.92 -11.99
CA SER A 77 -10.71 -10.45 -12.33
C SER A 77 -11.42 -11.03 -11.11
N ARG A 78 -10.70 -11.82 -10.30
CA ARG A 78 -11.24 -12.41 -9.08
C ARG A 78 -11.61 -11.38 -8.03
N ILE A 79 -10.70 -10.43 -7.76
CA ILE A 79 -10.94 -9.34 -6.80
C ILE A 79 -12.14 -8.51 -7.23
N ALA A 80 -12.18 -8.08 -8.49
CA ALA A 80 -13.29 -7.27 -9.02
C ALA A 80 -14.65 -8.00 -8.93
N LYS A 81 -14.70 -9.29 -9.25
CA LYS A 81 -15.93 -10.10 -9.12
C LYS A 81 -16.41 -10.17 -7.68
N LEU A 82 -15.51 -10.42 -6.72
CA LEU A 82 -15.85 -10.51 -5.30
C LEU A 82 -16.33 -9.15 -4.76
N MET A 83 -15.60 -8.07 -5.08
CA MET A 83 -15.98 -6.72 -4.67
C MET A 83 -17.33 -6.32 -5.27
N LYS A 84 -17.55 -6.60 -6.56
CA LYS A 84 -18.82 -6.30 -7.21
C LYS A 84 -19.98 -7.06 -6.58
N ALA A 85 -19.82 -8.36 -6.36
CA ALA A 85 -20.86 -9.20 -5.75
C ALA A 85 -21.25 -8.73 -4.34
N ASP A 86 -20.25 -8.41 -3.51
CA ASP A 86 -20.50 -7.91 -2.16
C ASP A 86 -21.13 -6.51 -2.18
N ARG A 87 -20.65 -5.63 -3.06
CA ARG A 87 -21.20 -4.29 -3.19
C ARG A 87 -22.63 -4.31 -3.71
N ASP A 88 -22.93 -5.09 -4.75
CA ASP A 88 -24.28 -5.18 -5.30
C ASP A 88 -25.31 -5.71 -4.25
N ALA A 89 -24.86 -6.59 -3.36
CA ALA A 89 -25.69 -7.13 -2.28
C ALA A 89 -25.87 -6.18 -1.07
N ASN A 90 -24.92 -5.29 -0.82
CA ASN A 90 -24.83 -4.54 0.46
C ASN A 90 -24.74 -3.01 0.29
N PHE A 91 -24.83 -2.49 -0.93
CA PHE A 91 -24.80 -1.04 -1.16
C PHE A 91 -26.13 -0.39 -0.77
N ILE A 92 -26.02 0.66 0.01
CA ILE A 92 -27.18 1.42 0.47
C ILE A 92 -27.15 2.81 -0.18
N GLU A 93 -28.03 3.04 -1.15
CA GLU A 93 -28.17 4.32 -1.83
C GLU A 93 -28.82 5.36 -0.92
N LYS A 94 -29.94 5.00 -0.28
CA LYS A 94 -30.69 5.87 0.62
C LYS A 94 -30.88 5.22 1.98
N ASN A 95 -30.84 6.01 3.04
CA ASN A 95 -31.16 5.55 4.38
C ASN A 95 -32.68 5.43 4.61
N GLU A 96 -33.07 5.01 5.80
CA GLU A 96 -34.49 4.85 6.20
C GLU A 96 -35.30 6.17 6.12
N GLN A 97 -34.61 7.31 6.24
CA GLN A 97 -35.22 8.65 6.13
C GLN A 97 -35.27 9.17 4.69
N GLY A 98 -34.88 8.36 3.69
CA GLY A 98 -34.87 8.73 2.27
C GLY A 98 -33.69 9.62 1.85
N VAL A 99 -32.74 9.88 2.73
CA VAL A 99 -31.54 10.69 2.44
C VAL A 99 -30.54 9.85 1.66
N THR A 100 -30.01 10.38 0.56
CA THR A 100 -28.98 9.73 -0.24
C THR A 100 -27.67 9.64 0.53
N VAL A 101 -27.17 8.44 0.77
CA VAL A 101 -25.97 8.15 1.57
C VAL A 101 -24.88 7.42 0.76
N ASN A 102 -25.23 6.73 -0.30
CA ASN A 102 -24.30 6.02 -1.21
C ASN A 102 -23.19 5.26 -0.46
N ARG A 103 -23.55 4.42 0.51
CA ARG A 103 -22.60 3.76 1.41
C ARG A 103 -22.49 2.26 1.18
N TRP A 104 -21.27 1.76 1.32
CA TRP A 104 -20.93 0.35 1.32
C TRP A 104 -20.11 0.02 2.57
N LEU A 105 -20.69 -0.76 3.50
CA LEU A 105 -20.15 -1.02 4.84
C LEU A 105 -19.61 -2.43 5.02
N SER A 106 -20.00 -3.39 4.17
CA SER A 106 -19.57 -4.79 4.30
C SER A 106 -18.10 -5.03 3.93
N THR A 107 -17.52 -4.12 3.16
CA THR A 107 -16.10 -4.14 2.80
C THR A 107 -15.40 -2.87 3.24
N GLY A 108 -14.24 -3.00 3.85
CA GLY A 108 -13.39 -1.90 4.25
C GLY A 108 -12.01 -1.97 3.61
N MET A 109 -11.22 -0.91 3.79
CA MET A 109 -9.86 -0.82 3.29
C MET A 109 -8.89 -0.49 4.41
N LEU A 110 -7.87 -1.32 4.58
CA LEU A 110 -6.76 -1.09 5.49
C LEU A 110 -5.52 -0.68 4.68
N CYS A 111 -5.05 0.53 4.93
CA CYS A 111 -3.92 1.12 4.22
C CYS A 111 -2.62 1.03 5.03
N ALA A 112 -1.49 1.21 4.37
CA ALA A 112 -0.19 1.33 5.03
C ALA A 112 0.29 2.78 5.06
N SER A 113 1.01 3.15 6.13
CA SER A 113 1.62 4.49 6.27
C SER A 113 2.89 4.68 5.42
N GLY A 114 3.46 3.59 4.89
CA GLY A 114 4.69 3.61 4.10
C GLY A 114 4.51 3.91 2.60
N ALA A 115 3.31 4.35 2.20
CA ALA A 115 3.00 4.72 0.82
C ALA A 115 3.33 6.19 0.52
N SER A 116 3.48 6.54 -0.76
CA SER A 116 3.60 7.94 -1.19
C SER A 116 2.28 8.70 -1.01
N ASN A 117 2.33 10.04 -1.05
CA ASN A 117 1.13 10.88 -0.97
C ASN A 117 0.15 10.59 -2.11
N GLU A 118 0.69 10.38 -3.32
CA GLU A 118 -0.09 10.07 -4.52
C GLU A 118 -0.84 8.73 -4.34
N THR A 119 -0.15 7.71 -3.83
CA THR A 119 -0.77 6.42 -3.52
C THR A 119 -1.88 6.59 -2.48
N GLY A 120 -1.63 7.35 -1.42
CA GLY A 120 -2.63 7.64 -0.39
C GLY A 120 -3.86 8.35 -0.96
N MET A 121 -3.66 9.36 -1.79
CA MET A 121 -4.74 10.09 -2.46
C MET A 121 -5.55 9.18 -3.38
N LEU A 122 -4.89 8.39 -4.23
CA LEU A 122 -5.57 7.44 -5.14
C LEU A 122 -6.35 6.38 -4.37
N THR A 123 -5.79 5.87 -3.27
CA THR A 123 -6.47 4.90 -2.40
C THR A 123 -7.74 5.48 -1.81
N GLN A 124 -7.69 6.72 -1.29
CA GLN A 124 -8.86 7.39 -0.76
C GLN A 124 -9.92 7.66 -1.83
N LYS A 125 -9.51 8.13 -3.00
CA LYS A 125 -10.43 8.33 -4.13
C LYS A 125 -11.10 7.02 -4.55
N PHE A 126 -10.34 5.95 -4.67
CA PHE A 126 -10.86 4.62 -5.02
C PHE A 126 -11.87 4.12 -4.00
N ALA A 127 -11.52 4.12 -2.71
CA ALA A 127 -12.41 3.68 -1.66
C ALA A 127 -13.72 4.48 -1.63
N ARG A 128 -13.62 5.81 -1.73
CA ARG A 128 -14.78 6.70 -1.70
C ARG A 128 -15.64 6.59 -2.95
N SER A 129 -15.06 6.42 -4.13
CA SER A 129 -15.82 6.23 -5.37
C SER A 129 -16.69 4.97 -5.36
N LEU A 130 -16.31 3.98 -4.56
CA LEU A 130 -17.07 2.75 -4.37
C LEU A 130 -18.08 2.83 -3.21
N GLY A 131 -18.05 3.90 -2.43
CA GLY A 131 -18.93 4.09 -1.27
C GLY A 131 -18.39 3.45 0.03
N MET A 132 -17.12 3.01 0.08
CA MET A 132 -16.51 2.47 1.29
C MET A 132 -16.34 3.56 2.34
N LEU A 133 -16.87 3.32 3.55
CA LEU A 133 -16.71 4.20 4.70
C LEU A 133 -15.64 3.69 5.69
N ALA A 134 -15.48 2.38 5.80
CA ALA A 134 -14.50 1.76 6.67
C ALA A 134 -13.11 1.82 5.99
N VAL A 135 -12.42 2.94 6.18
CA VAL A 135 -11.05 3.14 5.69
C VAL A 135 -10.16 3.50 6.88
N ASP A 136 -9.14 2.71 7.11
CA ASP A 136 -8.21 2.90 8.21
C ASP A 136 -6.76 2.65 7.77
N ASN A 137 -5.80 3.01 8.60
CA ASN A 137 -4.40 2.72 8.36
C ASN A 137 -3.68 2.27 9.64
N GLN A 138 -2.58 1.60 9.45
CA GLN A 138 -1.75 1.05 10.53
C GLN A 138 -1.22 2.13 11.49
N ALA A 139 -1.03 3.35 11.06
CA ALA A 139 -0.45 4.43 11.88
C ALA A 139 -1.47 5.15 12.78
N ARG A 140 -2.72 4.76 12.71
CA ARG A 140 -3.80 5.39 13.50
C ARG A 140 -3.94 4.83 14.92
N VAL A 141 -3.25 3.80 15.26
CA VAL A 141 -3.29 3.16 16.60
C VAL A 141 -2.52 4.00 17.61
#